data_739e8fb4e2d1c0b33e7e62619440d923
#
_entry.id   739e8fb4e2d1c0b33e7e62619440d923
#
_cell.length_a   1.000
_cell.length_b   1.000
_cell.length_c   1.000
_cell.angle_alpha   90.00
_cell.angle_beta   90.00
_cell.angle_gamma   90.00
#
_symmetry.space_group_name_H-M   'P 1'
#
loop_
_entity.id
_entity.type
_entity.pdbx_description
1 polymer ?
#
loop_
_entity_poly.entity_id
_entity_poly.type
_entity_poly.pdbx_seq_one_letter_code
_entity_poly.pdbx_strand_id
1 'polypeptide(L)'
;GDAVDAFAAMMLEVEKMKRFGFTDGEVERAKAKIMSHYERAVEAAPTRKNADFVRPLLNAFYHNESYMDPETELQVAQMICSQLNAAVLSQIAASMITDENMVVLYNGPEKEGLANPTEAQLAEIITNAKNAEIQANVEESVNEPLISKELKGAKVKKTGTGIYGS
;
A
#
# COMPACT_ATOMS: atom_id res chain seq x y z
N GLY A 1 -2.77 4.83 21.98
CA GLY A 1 -1.36 5.00 21.63
C GLY A 1 -0.95 6.45 21.80
N ASP A 2 0.29 6.68 22.13
CA ASP A 2 0.84 8.01 22.26
C ASP A 2 1.12 8.57 20.85
N ALA A 3 0.64 9.80 20.59
CA ALA A 3 0.83 10.46 19.30
C ALA A 3 2.31 10.84 19.06
N VAL A 4 3.02 11.14 20.13
CA VAL A 4 4.47 11.49 20.11
C VAL A 4 5.28 10.26 19.67
N ASP A 5 5.03 9.10 20.29
CA ASP A 5 5.71 7.84 19.96
C ASP A 5 5.40 7.41 18.51
N ALA A 6 4.14 7.54 18.09
CA ALA A 6 3.73 7.19 16.74
C ALA A 6 4.42 8.09 15.69
N PHE A 7 4.52 9.40 15.95
CA PHE A 7 5.22 10.32 15.08
C PHE A 7 6.72 10.05 15.04
N ALA A 8 7.33 9.75 16.19
CA ALA A 8 8.75 9.39 16.26
C ALA A 8 9.05 8.13 15.44
N ALA A 9 8.23 7.08 15.60
CA ALA A 9 8.37 5.85 14.83
C ALA A 9 8.23 6.10 13.31
N MET A 10 7.23 6.91 12.91
CA MET A 10 7.03 7.29 11.51
C MET A 10 8.24 8.04 10.95
N MET A 11 8.80 9.00 11.69
CA MET A 11 9.96 9.76 11.23
C MET A 11 11.22 8.91 11.10
N LEU A 12 11.41 7.91 11.96
CA LEU A 12 12.49 6.93 11.84
C LEU A 12 12.35 6.08 10.56
N GLU A 13 11.14 5.63 10.23
CA GLU A 13 10.91 4.88 8.99
C GLU A 13 11.11 5.76 7.74
N VAL A 14 10.72 7.03 7.76
CA VAL A 14 11.00 7.99 6.68
C VAL A 14 12.51 8.17 6.48
N GLU A 15 13.27 8.36 7.57
CA GLU A 15 14.73 8.47 7.50
C GLU A 15 15.39 7.16 7.03
N LYS A 16 14.86 6.02 7.43
CA LYS A 16 15.33 4.72 6.96
C LYS A 16 15.15 4.57 5.46
N MET A 17 13.96 4.85 4.94
CA MET A 17 13.68 4.83 3.51
C MET A 17 14.55 5.83 2.74
N LYS A 18 14.77 7.05 3.27
CA LYS A 18 15.63 8.07 2.66
C LYS A 18 17.09 7.60 2.54
N ARG A 19 17.63 6.92 3.57
CA ARG A 19 19.05 6.49 3.61
C ARG A 19 19.30 5.17 2.90
N PHE A 20 18.39 4.22 2.98
CA PHE A 20 18.59 2.85 2.52
C PHE A 20 17.69 2.45 1.36
N GLY A 21 16.64 3.24 1.09
CA GLY A 21 15.65 2.91 0.06
C GLY A 21 14.76 1.74 0.46
N PHE A 22 14.20 1.11 -0.57
CA PHE A 22 13.33 -0.06 -0.45
C PHE A 22 14.10 -1.35 -0.77
N THR A 23 13.71 -2.45 -0.13
CA THR A 23 14.18 -3.79 -0.48
C THR A 23 13.41 -4.35 -1.68
N ASP A 24 13.98 -5.32 -2.39
CA ASP A 24 13.29 -5.97 -3.52
C ASP A 24 12.00 -6.65 -3.09
N GLY A 25 11.95 -7.29 -1.95
CA GLY A 25 10.74 -7.92 -1.47
C GLY A 25 9.66 -6.95 -1.00
N GLU A 26 10.00 -5.78 -0.46
CA GLU A 26 9.02 -4.72 -0.22
C GLU A 26 8.36 -4.30 -1.52
N VAL A 27 9.15 -4.12 -2.57
CA VAL A 27 8.64 -3.75 -3.90
C VAL A 27 7.81 -4.86 -4.52
N GLU A 28 8.25 -6.11 -4.46
CA GLU A 28 7.48 -7.23 -5.00
C GLU A 28 6.15 -7.44 -4.26
N ARG A 29 6.12 -7.28 -2.93
CA ARG A 29 4.87 -7.30 -2.16
C ARG A 29 3.92 -6.16 -2.55
N ALA A 30 4.46 -4.96 -2.77
CA ALA A 30 3.66 -3.81 -3.22
C ALA A 30 3.08 -4.05 -4.62
N LYS A 31 3.89 -4.55 -5.56
CA LYS A 31 3.44 -4.93 -6.90
C LYS A 31 2.34 -6.00 -6.85
N ALA A 32 2.54 -7.06 -6.07
CA ALA A 32 1.55 -8.12 -5.92
C ALA A 32 0.20 -7.58 -5.40
N LYS A 33 0.23 -6.63 -4.45
CA LYS A 33 -0.97 -5.98 -3.93
C LYS A 33 -1.66 -5.13 -5.00
N ILE A 34 -0.90 -4.37 -5.79
CA ILE A 34 -1.43 -3.56 -6.89
C ILE A 34 -2.05 -4.47 -7.95
N MET A 35 -1.33 -5.51 -8.38
CA MET A 35 -1.82 -6.46 -9.38
C MET A 35 -3.12 -7.14 -8.93
N SER A 36 -3.16 -7.64 -7.70
CA SER A 36 -4.37 -8.25 -7.12
C SER A 36 -5.58 -7.30 -7.07
N HIS A 37 -5.35 -5.98 -6.98
CA HIS A 37 -6.43 -4.99 -7.04
C HIS A 37 -7.04 -4.91 -8.45
N TYR A 38 -6.20 -4.80 -9.48
CA TYR A 38 -6.68 -4.72 -10.87
C TYR A 38 -7.26 -6.04 -11.38
N GLU A 39 -6.67 -7.18 -11.02
CA GLU A 39 -7.21 -8.51 -11.33
C GLU A 39 -8.64 -8.68 -10.78
N ARG A 40 -8.86 -8.30 -9.52
CA ARG A 40 -10.21 -8.31 -8.93
C ARG A 40 -11.17 -7.34 -9.60
N ALA A 41 -10.70 -6.21 -10.10
CA ALA A 41 -11.54 -5.27 -10.85
C ALA A 41 -12.02 -5.88 -12.17
N VAL A 42 -11.14 -6.62 -12.87
CA VAL A 42 -11.50 -7.38 -14.08
C VAL A 42 -12.51 -8.48 -13.76
N GLU A 43 -12.26 -9.30 -12.72
CA GLU A 43 -13.19 -10.36 -12.29
C GLU A 43 -14.58 -9.81 -11.92
N ALA A 44 -14.63 -8.65 -11.29
CA ALA A 44 -15.87 -8.00 -10.88
C ALA A 44 -16.60 -7.29 -12.03
N ALA A 45 -15.94 -7.00 -13.15
CA ALA A 45 -16.48 -6.22 -14.25
C ALA A 45 -17.85 -6.70 -14.77
N PRO A 46 -18.11 -8.03 -14.95
CA PRO A 46 -19.40 -8.51 -15.41
C PRO A 46 -20.56 -8.28 -14.44
N THR A 47 -20.26 -8.05 -13.16
CA THR A 47 -21.27 -7.88 -12.09
C THR A 47 -21.42 -6.43 -11.64
N ARG A 48 -20.69 -5.48 -12.24
CA ARG A 48 -20.76 -4.06 -11.91
C ARG A 48 -22.13 -3.48 -12.22
N LYS A 49 -22.61 -2.64 -11.30
CA LYS A 49 -23.87 -1.92 -11.47
C LYS A 49 -23.64 -0.63 -12.27
N ASN A 50 -24.68 -0.15 -12.95
CA ASN A 50 -24.60 1.12 -13.69
C ASN A 50 -24.11 2.30 -12.84
N ALA A 51 -24.48 2.33 -11.55
CA ALA A 51 -24.03 3.36 -10.61
C ALA A 51 -22.50 3.38 -10.44
N ASP A 52 -21.82 2.25 -10.58
CA ASP A 52 -20.37 2.13 -10.42
C ASP A 52 -19.59 2.81 -11.58
N PHE A 53 -20.26 3.05 -12.71
CA PHE A 53 -19.68 3.74 -13.86
C PHE A 53 -19.85 5.25 -13.81
N VAL A 54 -20.86 5.74 -13.08
CA VAL A 54 -21.21 7.18 -13.07
C VAL A 54 -20.05 8.02 -12.56
N ARG A 55 -19.48 7.67 -11.42
CA ARG A 55 -18.42 8.47 -10.80
C ARG A 55 -17.13 8.48 -11.62
N PRO A 56 -16.59 7.34 -12.11
CA PRO A 56 -15.43 7.34 -13.00
C PRO A 56 -15.64 8.14 -14.29
N LEU A 57 -16.79 8.02 -14.93
CA LEU A 57 -17.11 8.75 -16.15
C LEU A 57 -17.23 10.26 -15.91
N LEU A 58 -17.84 10.68 -14.80
CA LEU A 58 -17.89 12.09 -14.42
C LEU A 58 -16.49 12.64 -14.14
N ASN A 59 -15.65 11.89 -13.43
CA ASN A 59 -14.28 12.31 -13.17
C ASN A 59 -13.49 12.46 -14.49
N ALA A 60 -13.59 11.48 -15.39
CA ALA A 60 -12.96 11.55 -16.69
C ALA A 60 -13.42 12.79 -17.49
N PHE A 61 -14.71 13.09 -17.45
CA PHE A 61 -15.28 14.27 -18.13
C PHE A 61 -14.79 15.58 -17.51
N TYR A 62 -14.86 15.73 -16.19
CA TYR A 62 -14.49 16.98 -15.51
C TYR A 62 -13.00 17.27 -15.51
N HIS A 63 -12.18 16.23 -15.46
CA HIS A 63 -10.72 16.37 -15.44
C HIS A 63 -10.08 16.21 -16.82
N ASN A 64 -10.88 16.01 -17.87
CA ASN A 64 -10.40 15.74 -19.22
C ASN A 64 -9.42 14.55 -19.29
N GLU A 65 -9.74 13.50 -18.53
CA GLU A 65 -8.97 12.26 -18.44
C GLU A 65 -9.60 11.18 -19.31
N SER A 66 -8.81 10.22 -19.74
CA SER A 66 -9.33 9.06 -20.48
C SER A 66 -9.96 8.07 -19.50
N TYR A 67 -11.17 7.59 -19.84
CA TYR A 67 -11.74 6.44 -19.17
C TYR A 67 -11.12 5.16 -19.75
N MET A 68 -10.62 4.30 -18.88
CA MET A 68 -10.12 2.98 -19.25
C MET A 68 -11.04 1.89 -18.69
N ASP A 69 -11.26 0.84 -19.45
CA ASP A 69 -11.91 -0.36 -18.95
C ASP A 69 -10.96 -1.16 -18.04
N PRO A 70 -11.47 -2.05 -17.17
CA PRO A 70 -10.66 -2.78 -16.21
C PRO A 70 -9.55 -3.63 -16.83
N GLU A 71 -9.76 -4.21 -18.01
CA GLU A 71 -8.77 -5.00 -18.72
C GLU A 71 -7.61 -4.12 -19.18
N THR A 72 -7.91 -2.93 -19.72
CA THR A 72 -6.91 -1.95 -20.12
C THR A 72 -6.13 -1.42 -18.90
N GLU A 73 -6.82 -1.12 -17.80
CA GLU A 73 -6.17 -0.72 -16.54
C GLU A 73 -5.20 -1.79 -16.04
N LEU A 74 -5.59 -3.07 -16.07
CA LEU A 74 -4.74 -4.20 -15.70
C LEU A 74 -3.50 -4.27 -16.59
N GLN A 75 -3.64 -4.15 -17.91
CA GLN A 75 -2.51 -4.18 -18.84
C GLN A 75 -1.53 -3.02 -18.59
N VAL A 76 -2.03 -1.82 -18.35
CA VAL A 76 -1.20 -0.67 -18.01
C VAL A 76 -0.48 -0.89 -16.67
N ALA A 77 -1.17 -1.41 -15.65
CA ALA A 77 -0.57 -1.72 -14.37
C ALA A 77 0.54 -2.79 -14.51
N GLN A 78 0.33 -3.84 -15.31
CA GLN A 78 1.34 -4.86 -15.61
C GLN A 78 2.58 -4.26 -16.27
N MET A 79 2.37 -3.41 -17.28
CA MET A 79 3.46 -2.74 -17.99
C MET A 79 4.28 -1.85 -17.05
N ILE A 80 3.64 -1.05 -16.22
CA ILE A 80 4.32 -0.18 -15.25
C ILE A 80 5.05 -1.03 -14.22
N CYS A 81 4.39 -2.01 -13.60
CA CYS A 81 5.00 -2.87 -12.58
C CYS A 81 6.20 -3.65 -13.10
N SER A 82 6.21 -4.03 -14.39
CA SER A 82 7.34 -4.73 -15.00
C SER A 82 8.62 -3.89 -15.08
N GLN A 83 8.48 -2.57 -15.14
CA GLN A 83 9.62 -1.63 -15.25
C GLN A 83 10.10 -1.10 -13.91
N LEU A 84 9.31 -1.24 -12.85
CA LEU A 84 9.67 -0.78 -11.51
C LEU A 84 10.55 -1.82 -10.81
N ASN A 85 11.57 -1.33 -10.10
CA ASN A 85 12.43 -2.11 -9.22
C ASN A 85 12.81 -1.27 -7.99
N ALA A 86 13.42 -1.91 -6.99
CA ALA A 86 13.77 -1.24 -5.74
C ALA A 86 14.70 -0.04 -5.95
N ALA A 87 15.66 -0.13 -6.86
CA ALA A 87 16.61 0.96 -7.13
C ALA A 87 15.89 2.20 -7.70
N VAL A 88 15.03 2.02 -8.70
CA VAL A 88 14.26 3.11 -9.33
C VAL A 88 13.32 3.76 -8.30
N LEU A 89 12.58 2.95 -7.54
CA LEU A 89 11.65 3.48 -6.53
C LEU A 89 12.38 4.19 -5.39
N SER A 90 13.52 3.67 -4.95
CA SER A 90 14.35 4.31 -3.91
C SER A 90 14.89 5.66 -4.39
N GLN A 91 15.31 5.76 -5.64
CA GLN A 91 15.78 7.03 -6.21
C GLN A 91 14.65 8.06 -6.32
N ILE A 92 13.46 7.64 -6.76
CA ILE A 92 12.29 8.53 -6.82
C ILE A 92 11.92 9.01 -5.41
N ALA A 93 11.80 8.10 -4.44
CA ALA A 93 11.46 8.44 -3.07
C ALA A 93 12.48 9.38 -2.43
N ALA A 94 13.77 9.14 -2.61
CA ALA A 94 14.83 10.03 -2.13
C ALA A 94 14.76 11.43 -2.74
N SER A 95 14.34 11.54 -4.00
CA SER A 95 14.16 12.85 -4.66
C SER A 95 12.92 13.61 -4.19
N MET A 96 11.89 12.90 -3.72
CA MET A 96 10.64 13.50 -3.23
C MET A 96 10.72 13.95 -1.78
N ILE A 97 11.55 13.29 -0.97
CA ILE A 97 11.71 13.59 0.45
C ILE A 97 12.93 14.46 0.66
N THR A 98 12.71 15.77 0.69
CA THR A 98 13.75 16.77 0.94
C THR A 98 13.62 17.32 2.35
N ASP A 99 14.71 17.90 2.86
CA ASP A 99 14.71 18.59 4.15
C ASP A 99 14.09 20.00 4.07
N GLU A 100 13.82 20.45 2.84
CA GLU A 100 13.21 21.73 2.55
C GLU A 100 11.70 21.58 2.33
N ASN A 101 10.95 22.61 2.71
CA ASN A 101 9.49 22.69 2.50
C ASN A 101 8.68 21.58 3.20
N MET A 102 9.20 21.05 4.30
CA MET A 102 8.46 20.08 5.12
C MET A 102 7.47 20.80 6.03
N VAL A 103 6.20 20.42 5.94
CA VAL A 103 5.15 20.91 6.84
C VAL A 103 4.59 19.72 7.62
N VAL A 104 4.56 19.88 8.94
CA VAL A 104 3.94 18.90 9.84
C VAL A 104 2.64 19.46 10.36
N LEU A 105 1.53 18.77 10.08
CA LEU A 105 0.21 19.11 10.59
C LEU A 105 -0.24 17.97 11.52
N TYR A 106 -0.44 18.30 12.79
CA TYR A 106 -1.05 17.39 13.74
C TYR A 106 -2.53 17.76 13.91
N ASN A 107 -3.40 16.80 13.74
CA ASN A 107 -4.83 16.91 14.01
C ASN A 107 -5.25 15.75 14.92
N GLY A 108 -5.66 16.07 16.13
CA GLY A 108 -6.04 15.11 17.15
C GLY A 108 -7.24 15.57 17.95
N PRO A 109 -7.96 14.62 18.61
CA PRO A 109 -9.09 14.97 19.43
C PRO A 109 -8.65 15.67 20.72
N GLU A 110 -9.39 16.69 21.13
CA GLU A 110 -9.32 17.21 22.49
C GLU A 110 -10.06 16.25 23.44
N LYS A 111 -9.29 15.52 24.23
CA LYS A 111 -9.85 14.56 25.20
C LYS A 111 -9.11 14.71 26.52
N GLU A 112 -9.85 14.71 27.62
CA GLU A 112 -9.29 14.74 28.98
C GLU A 112 -8.33 13.55 29.18
N GLY A 113 -7.12 13.84 29.65
CA GLY A 113 -6.06 12.85 29.84
C GLY A 113 -5.27 12.48 28.60
N LEU A 114 -5.55 13.08 27.41
CA LEU A 114 -4.76 12.95 26.20
C LEU A 114 -3.99 14.26 25.95
N ALA A 115 -2.68 14.22 26.13
CA ALA A 115 -1.85 15.36 25.80
C ALA A 115 -1.57 15.40 24.29
N ASN A 116 -1.92 16.51 23.63
CA ASN A 116 -1.54 16.74 22.25
C ASN A 116 -0.05 17.13 22.19
N PRO A 117 0.71 16.68 21.18
CA PRO A 117 2.11 17.05 21.02
C PRO A 117 2.24 18.56 20.77
N THR A 118 3.25 19.16 21.38
CA THR A 118 3.61 20.55 21.10
C THR A 118 4.46 20.66 19.84
N GLU A 119 4.48 21.84 19.22
CA GLU A 119 5.35 22.13 18.07
C GLU A 119 6.83 21.82 18.37
N ALA A 120 7.30 22.19 19.56
CA ALA A 120 8.67 21.91 19.98
C ALA A 120 8.98 20.43 20.05
N GLN A 121 8.06 19.60 20.57
CA GLN A 121 8.22 18.15 20.60
C GLN A 121 8.25 17.54 19.20
N LEU A 122 7.40 18.00 18.29
CA LEU A 122 7.41 17.53 16.91
C LEU A 122 8.72 17.91 16.20
N ALA A 123 9.23 19.12 16.39
CA ALA A 123 10.51 19.57 15.83
C ALA A 123 11.71 18.78 16.40
N GLU A 124 11.69 18.48 17.70
CA GLU A 124 12.71 17.66 18.34
C GLU A 124 12.73 16.24 17.79
N ILE A 125 11.56 15.61 17.59
CA ILE A 125 11.44 14.28 17.00
C ILE A 125 12.07 14.23 15.61
N ILE A 126 11.81 15.22 14.76
CA ILE A 126 12.40 15.30 13.42
C ILE A 126 13.93 15.38 13.50
N THR A 127 14.44 16.22 14.40
CA THR A 127 15.89 16.37 14.59
C THR A 127 16.52 15.08 15.11
N ASN A 128 15.87 14.40 16.06
CA ASN A 128 16.34 13.14 16.61
C ASN A 128 16.34 12.03 15.56
N ALA A 129 15.31 11.94 14.73
CA ALA A 129 15.24 10.97 13.64
C ALA A 129 16.37 11.16 12.63
N LYS A 130 16.67 12.41 12.25
CA LYS A 130 17.78 12.76 11.35
C LYS A 130 19.16 12.39 11.90
N ASN A 131 19.34 12.38 13.22
CA ASN A 131 20.60 12.06 13.87
C ASN A 131 20.68 10.63 14.39
N ALA A 132 19.59 9.85 14.28
CA ALA A 132 19.53 8.49 14.79
C ALA A 132 20.45 7.54 14.04
N GLU A 133 21.06 6.60 14.75
CA GLU A 133 21.70 5.44 14.16
C GLU A 133 20.62 4.45 13.72
N ILE A 134 20.42 4.31 12.41
CA ILE A 134 19.38 3.48 11.81
C ILE A 134 20.05 2.42 10.96
N GLN A 135 19.54 1.19 11.02
CA GLN A 135 19.98 0.09 10.17
C GLN A 135 18.96 -0.14 9.04
N ALA A 136 19.45 -0.58 7.89
CA ALA A 136 18.60 -0.97 6.78
C ALA A 136 17.67 -2.12 7.19
N ASN A 137 16.50 -2.20 6.55
CA ASN A 137 15.61 -3.34 6.72
C ASN A 137 16.31 -4.62 6.24
N VAL A 138 16.32 -5.63 7.10
CA VAL A 138 16.75 -6.97 6.71
C VAL A 138 15.50 -7.71 6.24
N GLU A 139 15.54 -8.22 5.02
CA GLU A 139 14.42 -8.94 4.47
C GLU A 139 14.44 -10.39 4.96
N GLU A 140 13.42 -10.77 5.72
CA GLU A 140 13.12 -12.16 6.01
C GLU A 140 12.09 -12.66 4.98
N SER A 141 12.57 -13.23 3.89
CA SER A 141 11.68 -13.87 2.92
C SER A 141 11.36 -15.29 3.39
N VAL A 142 10.12 -15.52 3.80
CA VAL A 142 9.61 -16.86 4.05
C VAL A 142 9.14 -17.44 2.71
N ASN A 143 9.99 -18.24 2.07
CA ASN A 143 9.69 -18.89 0.79
C ASN A 143 9.02 -20.28 0.96
N GLU A 144 8.64 -20.63 2.17
CA GLU A 144 7.96 -21.89 2.43
C GLU A 144 6.46 -21.77 2.09
N PRO A 145 5.89 -22.79 1.43
CA PRO A 145 4.45 -22.81 1.17
C PRO A 145 3.70 -22.87 2.51
N LEU A 146 2.61 -22.11 2.63
CA LEU A 146 1.74 -22.09 3.82
C LEU A 146 1.25 -23.48 4.25
N ILE A 147 1.19 -24.41 3.31
CA ILE A 147 0.79 -25.79 3.54
C ILE A 147 1.86 -26.69 2.95
N SER A 148 2.62 -27.35 3.82
CA SER A 148 3.72 -28.24 3.44
C SER A 148 3.25 -29.63 2.96
N LYS A 149 1.96 -29.95 3.15
CA LYS A 149 1.36 -31.23 2.73
C LYS A 149 0.41 -31.05 1.56
N GLU A 150 0.51 -31.92 0.57
CA GLU A 150 -0.51 -32.02 -0.49
C GLU A 150 -1.87 -32.31 0.12
N LEU A 151 -2.83 -31.39 -0.05
CA LEU A 151 -4.18 -31.55 0.44
C LEU A 151 -4.92 -32.51 -0.50
N LYS A 152 -5.22 -33.71 0.00
CA LYS A 152 -6.09 -34.65 -0.73
C LYS A 152 -7.54 -34.22 -0.50
N GLY A 153 -8.23 -33.90 -1.58
CA GLY A 153 -9.66 -33.60 -1.53
C GLY A 153 -10.45 -34.76 -0.93
N ALA A 154 -11.48 -34.42 -0.18
CA ALA A 154 -12.42 -35.44 0.34
C ALA A 154 -13.19 -36.11 -0.83
N LYS A 155 -13.39 -37.42 -0.76
CA LYS A 155 -14.24 -38.11 -1.73
C LYS A 155 -15.69 -37.68 -1.53
N VAL A 156 -16.36 -37.29 -2.63
CA VAL A 156 -17.79 -37.01 -2.60
C VAL A 156 -18.51 -38.33 -2.28
N LYS A 157 -19.16 -38.40 -1.14
CA LYS A 157 -19.88 -39.59 -0.68
C LYS A 157 -21.33 -39.70 -1.21
N LYS A 158 -21.93 -38.56 -1.53
CA LYS A 158 -23.32 -38.50 -2.01
C LYS A 158 -23.52 -37.18 -2.78
N THR A 159 -24.13 -37.27 -3.93
CA THR A 159 -24.62 -36.10 -4.70
C THR A 159 -26.15 -36.12 -4.66
N GLY A 160 -26.77 -34.95 -4.67
CA GLY A 160 -28.20 -34.78 -4.73
C GLY A 160 -28.57 -33.44 -5.33
N THR A 161 -29.74 -33.33 -5.94
CA THR A 161 -30.23 -32.08 -6.52
C THR A 161 -30.79 -31.20 -5.38
N GLY A 162 -30.28 -30.01 -5.23
CA GLY A 162 -30.81 -29.00 -4.28
C GLY A 162 -32.09 -28.35 -4.82
N ILE A 163 -32.78 -27.60 -3.95
CA ILE A 163 -34.03 -26.89 -4.28
C ILE A 163 -33.83 -25.88 -5.43
N TYR A 164 -32.61 -25.37 -5.60
CA TYR A 164 -32.24 -24.39 -6.62
C TYR A 164 -31.48 -24.97 -7.82
N GLY A 165 -31.42 -26.25 -7.95
CA GLY A 165 -30.58 -26.92 -8.94
C GLY A 165 -29.09 -26.85 -8.58
N SER A 166 -28.32 -27.85 -8.95
CA SER A 166 -26.85 -27.80 -8.91
C SER A 166 -26.33 -27.89 -10.34
#